data_c960803e389652d64c952889ea49b734
#
_entry.id   c960803e389652d64c952889ea49b734
#
_cell.length_a   1.000
_cell.length_b   1.000
_cell.length_c   1.000
_cell.angle_alpha   90.00
_cell.angle_beta   90.00
_cell.angle_gamma   90.00
#
_symmetry.space_group_name_H-M   'P 1'
#
loop_
_entity.id
_entity.type
_entity.pdbx_description
1 polymer ?
#
loop_
_entity_poly.entity_id
_entity_poly.type
_entity_poly.pdbx_seq_one_letter_code
_entity_poly.pdbx_strand_id
1 'polypeptide(L)'
;DLPSAMMADPNTKDLIHPSRADTSYAYWYLFNFDPNFDAEYEPENWKLAVNNENFRKSIVHAFNRMPALATSDRIDPESLKNNTITPNAFASASKDYTYYEGLAAYTDGDNFDKALAEEYKAAAIDELTAAGATFPIKMLMCYNPTSANWAQECQVVEQQIENVLGADYVDIIIQAGPET
;
A
#
# COMPACT_ATOMS: atom_id res chain seq x y z
N ASP A 1 0.63 24.98 0.77
CA ASP A 1 2.02 24.79 0.43
C ASP A 1 2.34 25.59 -0.84
N LEU A 2 3.60 26.05 -1.03
CA LEU A 2 3.97 26.96 -2.13
C LEU A 2 3.81 26.32 -3.52
N PRO A 3 4.25 25.09 -3.77
CA PRO A 3 4.04 24.42 -5.07
C PRO A 3 2.57 24.34 -5.48
N SER A 4 1.68 23.95 -4.57
CA SER A 4 0.24 23.87 -4.86
C SER A 4 -0.36 25.23 -5.21
N ALA A 5 0.05 26.30 -4.53
CA ALA A 5 -0.38 27.65 -4.84
C ALA A 5 0.10 28.11 -6.23
N MET A 6 1.35 27.81 -6.57
CA MET A 6 1.93 28.14 -7.88
C MET A 6 1.28 27.34 -9.01
N MET A 7 0.91 26.09 -8.79
CA MET A 7 0.18 25.26 -9.77
C MET A 7 -1.25 25.77 -10.02
N ALA A 8 -1.87 26.39 -9.03
CA ALA A 8 -3.19 26.99 -9.17
C ALA A 8 -3.18 28.35 -9.90
N ASP A 9 -2.02 29.02 -9.98
CA ASP A 9 -1.90 30.31 -10.66
C ASP A 9 -1.54 30.13 -12.15
N PRO A 10 -2.39 30.59 -13.09
CA PRO A 10 -2.13 30.49 -14.53
C PRO A 10 -0.79 31.10 -14.98
N ASN A 11 -0.24 32.07 -14.23
CA ASN A 11 1.00 32.75 -14.59
C ASN A 11 2.26 31.96 -14.15
N THR A 12 2.12 31.02 -13.22
CA THR A 12 3.26 30.29 -12.64
C THR A 12 3.21 28.79 -12.86
N LYS A 13 2.04 28.21 -13.19
CA LYS A 13 1.89 26.76 -13.38
C LYS A 13 2.88 26.15 -14.37
N ASP A 14 3.15 26.85 -15.47
CA ASP A 14 4.05 26.39 -16.53
C ASP A 14 5.54 26.54 -16.18
N LEU A 15 5.85 27.14 -15.03
CA LEU A 15 7.20 27.27 -14.49
C LEU A 15 7.55 26.13 -13.52
N ILE A 16 6.55 25.32 -13.14
CA ILE A 16 6.74 24.21 -12.24
C ILE A 16 7.00 22.96 -13.08
N HIS A 17 8.11 22.32 -12.81
CA HIS A 17 8.50 21.07 -13.44
C HIS A 17 8.71 20.02 -12.36
N PRO A 18 8.39 18.74 -12.62
CA PRO A 18 8.70 17.66 -11.70
C PRO A 18 10.21 17.60 -11.46
N SER A 19 10.60 17.34 -10.22
CA SER A 19 11.98 17.05 -9.91
C SER A 19 12.42 15.74 -10.54
N ARG A 20 13.74 15.51 -10.60
CA ARG A 20 14.27 14.20 -11.03
C ARG A 20 13.72 13.11 -10.12
N ALA A 21 13.26 12.00 -10.71
CA ALA A 21 12.81 10.84 -9.97
C ALA A 21 13.91 10.34 -9.02
N ASP A 22 13.53 9.97 -7.80
CA ASP A 22 14.44 9.30 -6.89
C ASP A 22 14.69 7.89 -7.40
N THR A 23 15.94 7.58 -7.72
CA THR A 23 16.39 6.27 -8.18
C THR A 23 17.04 5.45 -7.07
N SER A 24 17.05 5.97 -5.83
CA SER A 24 17.76 5.35 -4.71
C SER A 24 16.87 4.48 -3.85
N TYR A 25 15.57 4.77 -3.82
CA TYR A 25 14.64 4.13 -2.91
C TYR A 25 13.37 3.68 -3.62
N ALA A 26 12.85 2.53 -3.19
CA ALA A 26 11.48 2.08 -3.44
C ALA A 26 10.83 1.75 -2.10
N TYR A 27 9.56 2.14 -1.93
CA TYR A 27 8.79 1.90 -0.73
C TYR A 27 7.64 0.97 -1.03
N TRP A 28 7.37 0.03 -0.11
CA TRP A 28 6.26 -0.92 -0.22
C TRP A 28 5.77 -1.36 1.14
N TYR A 29 4.54 -1.82 1.20
CA TYR A 29 4.00 -2.55 2.34
C TYR A 29 4.30 -4.03 2.19
N LEU A 30 4.71 -4.67 3.26
CA LEU A 30 5.02 -6.10 3.32
C LEU A 30 4.14 -6.78 4.36
N PHE A 31 3.64 -7.96 4.04
CA PHE A 31 3.00 -8.81 5.03
C PHE A 31 4.05 -9.47 5.94
N ASN A 32 3.85 -9.38 7.26
CA ASN A 32 4.69 -10.08 8.22
C ASN A 32 4.21 -11.52 8.41
N PHE A 33 4.97 -12.47 7.91
CA PHE A 33 4.65 -13.91 8.00
C PHE A 33 5.11 -14.58 9.30
N ASP A 34 5.92 -13.89 10.09
CA ASP A 34 6.43 -14.38 11.39
C ASP A 34 6.09 -13.36 12.49
N PRO A 35 4.82 -13.31 12.91
CA PRO A 35 4.35 -12.33 13.88
C PRO A 35 4.98 -12.58 15.25
N ASN A 36 5.58 -11.52 15.82
CA ASN A 36 6.11 -11.51 17.18
C ASN A 36 5.68 -10.20 17.87
N PHE A 37 4.39 -10.10 18.14
CA PHE A 37 3.77 -8.94 18.78
C PHE A 37 2.84 -9.38 19.91
N ASP A 38 2.40 -8.43 20.73
CA ASP A 38 1.64 -8.68 21.95
C ASP A 38 0.33 -9.43 21.68
N ALA A 39 -0.08 -10.24 22.65
CA ALA A 39 -1.25 -11.11 22.55
C ALA A 39 -2.56 -10.36 22.24
N GLU A 40 -2.65 -9.07 22.61
CA GLU A 40 -3.81 -8.23 22.30
C GLU A 40 -4.04 -8.03 20.79
N TYR A 41 -2.98 -8.16 19.98
CA TYR A 41 -3.04 -8.10 18.52
C TYR A 41 -3.26 -9.47 17.85
N GLU A 42 -3.51 -10.51 18.64
CA GLU A 42 -3.87 -11.84 18.15
C GLU A 42 -2.88 -12.44 17.13
N PRO A 43 -1.58 -12.57 17.44
CA PRO A 43 -0.56 -13.01 16.49
C PRO A 43 -0.85 -14.37 15.85
N GLU A 44 -1.46 -15.31 16.58
CA GLU A 44 -1.81 -16.62 16.04
C GLU A 44 -2.96 -16.55 15.02
N ASN A 45 -3.94 -15.66 15.26
CA ASN A 45 -5.03 -15.43 14.30
C ASN A 45 -4.50 -14.73 13.04
N TRP A 46 -3.61 -13.74 13.21
CA TRP A 46 -2.89 -13.12 12.09
C TRP A 46 -2.09 -14.14 11.27
N LYS A 47 -1.42 -15.09 11.95
CA LYS A 47 -0.63 -16.12 11.27
C LYS A 47 -1.48 -17.03 10.38
N LEU A 48 -2.69 -17.35 10.79
CA LEU A 48 -3.64 -18.06 9.93
C LEU A 48 -3.98 -17.20 8.70
N ALA A 49 -4.37 -15.95 8.92
CA ALA A 49 -4.79 -15.03 7.87
C ALA A 49 -3.67 -14.74 6.86
N VAL A 50 -2.47 -14.40 7.34
CA VAL A 50 -1.35 -14.03 6.46
C VAL A 50 -0.86 -15.20 5.60
N ASN A 51 -1.05 -16.45 6.02
CA ASN A 51 -0.73 -17.62 5.21
C ASN A 51 -1.84 -18.00 4.20
N ASN A 52 -3.04 -17.42 4.34
CA ASN A 52 -4.12 -17.60 3.37
C ASN A 52 -3.90 -16.71 2.14
N GLU A 53 -3.83 -17.30 0.96
CA GLU A 53 -3.58 -16.57 -0.29
C GLU A 53 -4.73 -15.63 -0.64
N ASN A 54 -5.98 -16.09 -0.46
CA ASN A 54 -7.17 -15.30 -0.77
C ASN A 54 -7.30 -14.09 0.16
N PHE A 55 -6.92 -14.23 1.44
CA PHE A 55 -6.84 -13.10 2.36
C PHE A 55 -5.86 -12.02 1.85
N ARG A 56 -4.64 -12.39 1.50
CA ARG A 56 -3.65 -11.44 0.99
C ARG A 56 -4.11 -10.78 -0.32
N LYS A 57 -4.71 -11.55 -1.23
CA LYS A 57 -5.24 -11.03 -2.49
C LYS A 57 -6.39 -10.04 -2.25
N SER A 58 -7.29 -10.31 -1.30
CA SER A 58 -8.37 -9.39 -0.96
C SER A 58 -7.83 -8.04 -0.50
N ILE A 59 -6.80 -8.02 0.36
CA ILE A 59 -6.14 -6.79 0.81
C ILE A 59 -5.49 -6.03 -0.35
N VAL A 60 -4.73 -6.74 -1.21
CA VAL A 60 -4.04 -6.12 -2.36
C VAL A 60 -5.02 -5.47 -3.33
N HIS A 61 -6.12 -6.15 -3.65
CA HIS A 61 -7.13 -5.62 -4.57
C HIS A 61 -8.06 -4.57 -3.93
N ALA A 62 -8.14 -4.51 -2.60
CA ALA A 62 -8.90 -3.46 -1.89
C ALA A 62 -8.14 -2.13 -1.81
N PHE A 63 -6.83 -2.13 -1.97
CA PHE A 63 -5.99 -0.97 -1.76
C PHE A 63 -5.85 -0.10 -3.01
N ASN A 64 -6.55 1.05 -3.05
CA ASN A 64 -6.29 2.12 -4.00
C ASN A 64 -5.10 2.96 -3.52
N ARG A 65 -3.97 2.86 -4.19
CA ARG A 65 -2.74 3.56 -3.82
C ARG A 65 -2.80 5.07 -4.00
N MET A 66 -3.60 5.58 -4.94
CA MET A 66 -3.60 6.99 -5.32
C MET A 66 -3.86 7.96 -4.15
N PRO A 67 -4.87 7.76 -3.27
CA PRO A 67 -5.07 8.63 -2.13
C PRO A 67 -3.90 8.60 -1.11
N ALA A 68 -3.24 7.45 -0.93
CA ALA A 68 -2.07 7.33 -0.07
C ALA A 68 -0.87 8.08 -0.66
N LEU A 69 -0.57 7.90 -1.94
CA LEU A 69 0.50 8.60 -2.64
C LEU A 69 0.29 10.12 -2.65
N ALA A 70 -0.96 10.59 -2.72
CA ALA A 70 -1.31 12.01 -2.64
C ALA A 70 -1.00 12.66 -1.27
N THR A 71 -0.73 11.88 -0.22
CA THR A 71 -0.23 12.42 1.05
C THR A 71 1.21 12.88 0.93
N SER A 72 2.00 12.25 0.07
CA SER A 72 3.41 12.57 -0.17
C SER A 72 3.61 13.51 -1.35
N ASP A 73 2.89 13.34 -2.44
CA ASP A 73 2.87 14.28 -3.58
C ASP A 73 1.43 14.57 -4.00
N ARG A 74 0.99 15.80 -3.74
CA ARG A 74 -0.37 16.27 -4.09
C ARG A 74 -0.50 16.73 -5.53
N ILE A 75 0.62 16.95 -6.20
CA ILE A 75 0.66 17.52 -7.56
C ILE A 75 0.65 16.39 -8.59
N ASP A 76 1.53 15.42 -8.41
CA ASP A 76 1.71 14.29 -9.31
C ASP A 76 1.89 12.96 -8.55
N PRO A 77 0.86 12.50 -7.83
CA PRO A 77 0.96 11.24 -7.08
C PRO A 77 1.17 10.03 -7.98
N GLU A 78 0.77 10.08 -9.26
CA GLU A 78 0.97 8.99 -10.23
C GLU A 78 2.46 8.72 -10.46
N SER A 79 3.31 9.74 -10.42
CA SER A 79 4.76 9.61 -10.59
C SER A 79 5.43 8.78 -9.49
N LEU A 80 4.78 8.66 -8.32
CA LEU A 80 5.27 7.84 -7.20
C LEU A 80 4.88 6.36 -7.31
N LYS A 81 4.02 6.02 -8.26
CA LYS A 81 3.53 4.65 -8.44
C LYS A 81 4.66 3.75 -8.92
N ASN A 82 4.91 2.69 -8.17
CA ASN A 82 5.91 1.69 -8.51
C ASN A 82 5.37 0.28 -8.23
N ASN A 83 5.53 -0.63 -9.19
CA ASN A 83 5.12 -2.03 -9.09
C ASN A 83 6.32 -2.97 -8.98
N THR A 84 7.53 -2.44 -8.83
CA THR A 84 8.76 -3.21 -8.75
C THR A 84 9.52 -2.93 -7.47
N ILE A 85 10.29 -3.91 -6.99
CA ILE A 85 11.16 -3.74 -5.82
C ILE A 85 12.26 -2.72 -6.09
N THR A 86 12.76 -2.67 -7.33
CA THR A 86 13.80 -1.72 -7.73
C THR A 86 13.15 -0.41 -8.19
N PRO A 87 13.65 0.75 -7.75
CA PRO A 87 13.17 2.04 -8.23
C PRO A 87 13.28 2.17 -9.75
N ASN A 88 12.36 2.89 -10.35
CA ASN A 88 12.39 3.19 -11.78
C ASN A 88 13.72 3.89 -12.14
N ALA A 89 14.30 3.53 -13.28
CA ALA A 89 15.57 4.05 -13.79
C ALA A 89 16.80 3.82 -12.87
N PHE A 90 16.72 2.90 -11.90
CA PHE A 90 17.86 2.55 -11.05
C PHE A 90 18.98 1.88 -11.84
N ALA A 91 18.63 0.95 -12.71
CA ALA A 91 19.59 0.21 -13.55
C ALA A 91 19.17 0.30 -15.01
N SER A 92 20.06 0.81 -15.85
CA SER A 92 19.82 0.97 -17.29
C SER A 92 21.08 0.63 -18.05
N ALA A 93 20.94 -0.17 -19.11
CA ALA A 93 21.97 -0.35 -20.13
C ALA A 93 21.55 0.46 -21.38
N SER A 94 20.85 -0.17 -22.31
CA SER A 94 20.18 0.54 -23.42
C SER A 94 18.75 0.98 -23.04
N LYS A 95 18.13 0.26 -22.10
CA LYS A 95 16.82 0.54 -21.50
C LYS A 95 16.86 0.17 -20.01
N ASP A 96 16.05 0.84 -19.22
CA ASP A 96 15.74 0.40 -17.86
C ASP A 96 15.16 -1.03 -17.94
N TYR A 97 15.59 -1.92 -17.04
CA TYR A 97 15.10 -3.30 -17.05
C TYR A 97 13.58 -3.41 -16.81
N THR A 98 12.98 -2.42 -16.13
CA THR A 98 11.53 -2.36 -15.91
C THR A 98 10.74 -2.14 -17.19
N TYR A 99 11.37 -1.65 -18.26
CA TYR A 99 10.78 -1.46 -19.58
C TYR A 99 10.96 -2.64 -20.52
N TYR A 100 11.51 -3.76 -20.06
CA TYR A 100 11.53 -4.97 -20.88
C TYR A 100 10.11 -5.46 -21.13
N GLU A 101 9.82 -5.75 -22.40
CA GLU A 101 8.48 -6.13 -22.88
C GLU A 101 7.86 -7.30 -22.08
N GLY A 102 8.67 -8.27 -21.64
CA GLY A 102 8.22 -9.38 -20.82
C GLY A 102 7.82 -9.01 -19.37
N LEU A 103 8.13 -7.80 -18.90
CA LEU A 103 7.82 -7.32 -17.55
C LEU A 103 6.67 -6.31 -17.54
N ALA A 104 6.25 -5.77 -18.68
CA ALA A 104 5.21 -4.73 -18.77
C ALA A 104 3.91 -5.15 -18.07
N ALA A 105 3.52 -6.41 -18.15
CA ALA A 105 2.32 -6.92 -17.46
C ALA A 105 2.40 -6.81 -15.92
N TYR A 106 3.61 -6.74 -15.36
CA TYR A 106 3.83 -6.59 -13.92
C TYR A 106 4.09 -5.15 -13.50
N THR A 107 4.61 -4.32 -14.40
CA THR A 107 5.02 -2.93 -14.10
C THR A 107 3.92 -1.92 -14.35
N ASP A 108 3.03 -2.16 -15.33
CA ASP A 108 2.08 -1.18 -15.82
C ASP A 108 0.67 -1.32 -15.21
N GLY A 109 0.44 -2.38 -14.43
CA GLY A 109 -0.87 -2.68 -13.86
C GLY A 109 -1.24 -1.86 -12.64
N ASP A 110 -2.54 -1.67 -12.42
CA ASP A 110 -3.09 -1.30 -11.12
C ASP A 110 -3.77 -2.53 -10.52
N ASN A 111 -3.41 -2.85 -9.27
CA ASN A 111 -3.99 -4.01 -8.58
C ASN A 111 -5.35 -3.68 -7.94
N PHE A 112 -5.75 -2.41 -7.90
CA PHE A 112 -7.02 -2.02 -7.28
C PHE A 112 -8.22 -2.49 -8.12
N ASP A 113 -8.97 -3.43 -7.55
CA ASP A 113 -10.21 -3.97 -8.13
C ASP A 113 -11.15 -4.42 -7.01
N LYS A 114 -12.21 -3.64 -6.79
CA LYS A 114 -13.18 -3.92 -5.73
C LYS A 114 -13.92 -5.24 -5.92
N ALA A 115 -14.21 -5.64 -7.15
CA ALA A 115 -14.93 -6.87 -7.42
C ALA A 115 -14.07 -8.09 -7.11
N LEU A 116 -12.80 -8.06 -7.51
CA LEU A 116 -11.82 -9.09 -7.14
C LEU A 116 -11.54 -9.10 -5.63
N ALA A 117 -11.47 -7.94 -4.98
CA ALA A 117 -11.30 -7.86 -3.54
C ALA A 117 -12.42 -8.58 -2.79
N GLU A 118 -13.67 -8.37 -3.18
CA GLU A 118 -14.84 -9.03 -2.58
C GLU A 118 -14.91 -10.53 -2.90
N GLU A 119 -14.53 -10.94 -4.11
CA GLU A 119 -14.45 -12.37 -4.49
C GLU A 119 -13.43 -13.10 -3.61
N TYR A 120 -12.22 -12.57 -3.49
CA TYR A 120 -11.18 -13.15 -2.65
C TYR A 120 -11.51 -13.10 -1.15
N LYS A 121 -12.19 -12.04 -0.68
CA LYS A 121 -12.70 -11.96 0.69
C LYS A 121 -13.67 -13.12 0.98
N ALA A 122 -14.63 -13.36 0.10
CA ALA A 122 -15.61 -14.44 0.30
C ALA A 122 -14.91 -15.81 0.43
N ALA A 123 -13.97 -16.10 -0.47
CA ALA A 123 -13.18 -17.33 -0.41
C ALA A 123 -12.32 -17.40 0.87
N ALA A 124 -11.70 -16.30 1.26
CA ALA A 124 -10.89 -16.23 2.48
C ALA A 124 -11.70 -16.48 3.75
N ILE A 125 -12.93 -15.94 3.84
CA ILE A 125 -13.81 -16.16 4.99
C ILE A 125 -14.10 -17.67 5.18
N ASP A 126 -14.45 -18.37 4.10
CA ASP A 126 -14.75 -19.79 4.16
C ASP A 126 -13.52 -20.60 4.61
N GLU A 127 -12.37 -20.35 3.99
CA GLU A 127 -11.12 -21.06 4.28
C GLU A 127 -10.60 -20.77 5.70
N LEU A 128 -10.60 -19.52 6.12
CA LEU A 128 -10.12 -19.10 7.43
C LEU A 128 -11.04 -19.55 8.56
N THR A 129 -12.36 -19.51 8.35
CA THR A 129 -13.32 -20.07 9.32
C THR A 129 -13.09 -21.55 9.50
N ALA A 130 -12.86 -22.30 8.42
CA ALA A 130 -12.53 -23.72 8.49
C ALA A 130 -11.19 -23.99 9.19
N ALA A 131 -10.24 -23.07 9.10
CA ALA A 131 -8.96 -23.12 9.80
C ALA A 131 -9.03 -22.68 11.27
N GLY A 132 -10.17 -22.19 11.75
CA GLY A 132 -10.38 -21.75 13.12
C GLY A 132 -10.02 -20.29 13.40
N ALA A 133 -9.86 -19.47 12.36
CA ALA A 133 -9.65 -18.03 12.52
C ALA A 133 -10.94 -17.34 13.01
N THR A 134 -10.76 -16.21 13.68
CA THR A 134 -11.84 -15.34 14.15
C THR A 134 -11.79 -14.00 13.44
N PHE A 135 -12.95 -13.39 13.20
CA PHE A 135 -13.06 -12.09 12.54
C PHE A 135 -13.53 -11.01 13.52
N PRO A 136 -13.13 -9.72 13.31
CA PRO A 136 -12.20 -9.28 12.26
C PRO A 136 -10.78 -9.79 12.49
N ILE A 137 -10.03 -9.95 11.38
CA ILE A 137 -8.59 -10.17 11.47
C ILE A 137 -7.91 -8.86 11.87
N LYS A 138 -7.21 -8.83 12.99
CA LYS A 138 -6.41 -7.67 13.40
C LYS A 138 -5.13 -7.58 12.57
N MET A 139 -4.99 -6.50 11.80
CA MET A 139 -3.81 -6.23 10.98
C MET A 139 -3.04 -5.04 11.56
N LEU A 140 -1.94 -5.33 12.26
CA LEU A 140 -1.10 -4.30 12.85
C LEU A 140 -0.26 -3.60 11.77
N MET A 141 -0.46 -2.29 11.62
CA MET A 141 0.27 -1.43 10.69
C MET A 141 1.17 -0.48 11.47
N CYS A 142 2.47 -0.78 11.50
CA CYS A 142 3.45 0.05 12.17
C CYS A 142 4.04 1.09 11.22
N TYR A 143 4.25 2.32 11.70
CA TYR A 143 4.92 3.37 10.97
C TYR A 143 6.03 4.02 11.79
N ASN A 144 7.02 4.62 11.13
CA ASN A 144 8.07 5.40 11.79
C ASN A 144 7.52 6.79 12.14
N PRO A 145 7.41 7.16 13.44
CA PRO A 145 6.82 8.43 13.88
C PRO A 145 7.67 9.65 13.54
N THR A 146 8.93 9.48 13.12
CA THR A 146 9.80 10.60 12.73
C THR A 146 9.43 11.21 11.38
N SER A 147 8.62 10.51 10.57
CA SER A 147 8.11 11.02 9.29
C SER A 147 6.71 11.60 9.46
N ALA A 148 6.57 12.90 9.20
CA ALA A 148 5.31 13.63 9.42
C ALA A 148 4.12 13.09 8.60
N ASN A 149 4.39 12.51 7.43
CA ASN A 149 3.34 12.07 6.50
C ASN A 149 2.92 10.60 6.70
N TRP A 150 3.74 9.78 7.33
CA TRP A 150 3.46 8.34 7.41
C TRP A 150 2.25 7.99 8.27
N ALA A 151 2.02 8.73 9.36
CA ALA A 151 0.80 8.55 10.15
C ALA A 151 -0.46 8.82 9.31
N GLN A 152 -0.45 9.92 8.54
CA GLN A 152 -1.57 10.27 7.66
C GLN A 152 -1.74 9.25 6.52
N GLU A 153 -0.64 8.80 5.93
CA GLU A 153 -0.67 7.76 4.90
C GLU A 153 -1.28 6.47 5.43
N CYS A 154 -0.86 5.99 6.61
CA CYS A 154 -1.44 4.81 7.25
C CYS A 154 -2.94 4.94 7.49
N GLN A 155 -3.43 6.11 7.93
CA GLN A 155 -4.86 6.36 8.09
C GLN A 155 -5.62 6.29 6.77
N VAL A 156 -5.04 6.79 5.68
CA VAL A 156 -5.64 6.67 4.35
C VAL A 156 -5.68 5.22 3.90
N VAL A 157 -4.63 4.45 4.12
CA VAL A 157 -4.56 3.02 3.78
C VAL A 157 -5.61 2.22 4.56
N GLU A 158 -5.70 2.42 5.89
CA GLU A 158 -6.72 1.83 6.75
C GLU A 158 -8.12 2.09 6.17
N GLN A 159 -8.46 3.36 5.97
CA GLN A 159 -9.77 3.75 5.45
C GLN A 159 -10.08 3.15 4.08
N GLN A 160 -9.10 3.08 3.18
CA GLN A 160 -9.30 2.50 1.86
C GLN A 160 -9.63 1.00 1.93
N ILE A 161 -8.87 0.26 2.70
CA ILE A 161 -9.03 -1.20 2.82
C ILE A 161 -10.32 -1.53 3.56
N GLU A 162 -10.58 -0.91 4.71
CA GLU A 162 -11.77 -1.17 5.52
C GLU A 162 -13.06 -0.71 4.84
N ASN A 163 -13.03 0.38 4.05
CA ASN A 163 -14.19 0.80 3.27
C ASN A 163 -14.56 -0.19 2.14
N VAL A 164 -13.60 -0.93 1.62
CA VAL A 164 -13.84 -1.95 0.59
C VAL A 164 -14.23 -3.29 1.21
N LEU A 165 -13.45 -3.74 2.20
CA LEU A 165 -13.59 -5.09 2.77
C LEU A 165 -14.50 -5.16 4.00
N GLY A 166 -14.75 -4.05 4.67
CA GLY A 166 -15.50 -3.99 5.92
C GLY A 166 -14.62 -4.21 7.16
N ALA A 167 -14.88 -3.39 8.19
CA ALA A 167 -14.21 -3.50 9.49
C ALA A 167 -14.61 -4.77 10.30
N ASP A 168 -15.60 -5.51 9.83
CA ASP A 168 -15.99 -6.83 10.34
C ASP A 168 -15.14 -7.97 9.77
N TYR A 169 -14.40 -7.72 8.68
CA TYR A 169 -13.47 -8.67 8.06
C TYR A 169 -12.03 -8.42 8.48
N VAL A 170 -11.56 -7.18 8.40
CA VAL A 170 -10.22 -6.76 8.80
C VAL A 170 -10.29 -5.49 9.64
N ASP A 171 -9.57 -5.47 10.75
CA ASP A 171 -9.42 -4.34 11.67
C ASP A 171 -7.96 -3.89 11.60
N ILE A 172 -7.68 -2.75 10.96
CA ILE A 172 -6.33 -2.23 10.78
C ILE A 172 -5.96 -1.34 11.95
N ILE A 173 -5.00 -1.78 12.75
CA ILE A 173 -4.53 -1.09 13.94
C ILE A 173 -3.25 -0.33 13.60
N ILE A 174 -3.35 1.00 13.55
CA ILE A 174 -2.20 1.87 13.27
C ILE A 174 -1.42 2.11 14.55
N GLN A 175 -0.12 1.81 14.52
CA GLN A 175 0.75 1.98 15.67
C GLN A 175 2.06 2.68 15.30
N ALA A 176 2.43 3.70 16.09
CA ALA A 176 3.77 4.27 16.00
C ALA A 176 4.80 3.23 16.44
N GLY A 177 5.77 2.98 15.57
CA GLY A 177 6.92 2.16 15.91
C GLY A 177 7.91 2.89 16.83
N PRO A 178 8.95 2.20 17.32
CA PRO A 178 10.01 2.86 18.09
C PRO A 178 10.72 3.89 17.22
N GLU A 179 11.08 5.01 17.83
CA GLU A 179 11.98 5.99 17.20
C GLU A 179 13.34 5.31 16.98
N THR A 180 13.83 5.31 15.73
CA THR A 180 15.14 4.75 15.35
C THR A 180 16.12 5.86 15.03
#